data_9cb336d30ed4fdfca7b5bda3d31ec633
#
_entry.id   9cb336d30ed4fdfca7b5bda3d31ec633
#
_cell.length_a   1.000
_cell.length_b   1.000
_cell.length_c   1.000
_cell.angle_alpha   90.00
_cell.angle_beta   90.00
_cell.angle_gamma   90.00
#
_symmetry.space_group_name_H-M   'P 1'
#
loop_
_entity.id
_entity.type
_entity.pdbx_description
1 polymer ?
#
loop_
_entity_poly.entity_id
_entity_poly.type
_entity_poly.pdbx_seq_one_letter_code
_entity_poly.pdbx_strand_id
1 'polypeptide(L)'
;MKKLLCLTAGLFVLLCIASPVSASTYSAESRYFGPGYEVSMNTDTRMSYWIVWNSQDEAKALDIPFDEIQNVDAFKDAVDNCYRAENDSIIAKSRIWSNILNIFAIFRYMDLRDTALDEASYYAEQADVLFEHL
;
A
#
# COMPACT_ATOMS: atom_id res chain seq x y z
N MET A 1 -38.90 -28.30 -9.02
CA MET A 1 -38.39 -28.11 -7.63
C MET A 1 -37.11 -28.90 -7.33
N LYS A 2 -37.03 -30.18 -7.65
CA LYS A 2 -35.81 -30.98 -7.39
C LYS A 2 -34.54 -30.47 -8.13
N LYS A 3 -34.69 -29.95 -9.34
CA LYS A 3 -33.57 -29.38 -10.14
C LYS A 3 -33.06 -28.05 -9.56
N LEU A 4 -33.91 -27.23 -8.96
CA LEU A 4 -33.57 -25.98 -8.35
C LEU A 4 -32.80 -26.20 -7.03
N LEU A 5 -33.18 -27.23 -6.28
CA LEU A 5 -32.54 -27.61 -5.02
C LEU A 5 -31.08 -28.11 -5.24
N CYS A 6 -30.85 -28.87 -6.31
CA CYS A 6 -29.52 -29.33 -6.69
C CYS A 6 -28.60 -28.16 -7.13
N LEU A 7 -29.17 -27.15 -7.82
CA LEU A 7 -28.39 -25.98 -8.26
C LEU A 7 -27.98 -25.10 -7.08
N THR A 8 -28.90 -24.90 -6.12
CA THR A 8 -28.59 -24.12 -4.90
C THR A 8 -27.60 -24.82 -3.99
N ALA A 9 -27.69 -26.16 -3.85
CA ALA A 9 -26.72 -26.94 -3.08
C ALA A 9 -25.34 -26.94 -3.75
N GLY A 10 -25.28 -27.05 -5.08
CA GLY A 10 -24.03 -26.96 -5.85
C GLY A 10 -23.37 -25.58 -5.75
N LEU A 11 -24.14 -24.51 -5.78
CA LEU A 11 -23.63 -23.14 -5.63
C LEU A 11 -23.10 -22.88 -4.21
N PHE A 12 -23.78 -23.44 -3.18
CA PHE A 12 -23.35 -23.31 -1.81
C PHE A 12 -22.04 -24.09 -1.53
N VAL A 13 -21.88 -25.26 -2.11
CA VAL A 13 -20.65 -26.06 -2.05
C VAL A 13 -19.50 -25.34 -2.78
N LEU A 14 -19.76 -24.72 -3.93
CA LEU A 14 -18.79 -23.93 -4.66
C LEU A 14 -18.33 -22.70 -3.87
N LEU A 15 -19.25 -22.01 -3.19
CA LEU A 15 -18.94 -20.88 -2.29
C LEU A 15 -18.13 -21.33 -1.07
N CYS A 16 -18.39 -22.49 -0.51
CA CYS A 16 -17.61 -23.04 0.61
C CYS A 16 -16.20 -23.48 0.19
N ILE A 17 -16.03 -24.00 -1.04
CA ILE A 17 -14.72 -24.39 -1.60
C ILE A 17 -13.93 -23.15 -2.04
N ALA A 18 -14.61 -22.10 -2.52
CA ALA A 18 -14.02 -20.83 -2.90
C ALA A 18 -13.70 -19.91 -1.70
N SER A 19 -14.08 -20.26 -0.47
CA SER A 19 -13.61 -19.56 0.72
C SER A 19 -12.10 -19.71 0.80
N PRO A 20 -11.30 -18.67 0.52
CA PRO A 20 -9.84 -18.77 0.56
C PRO A 20 -9.41 -19.04 2.00
N VAL A 21 -8.89 -20.21 2.24
CA VAL A 21 -8.63 -20.74 3.58
C VAL A 21 -7.50 -19.99 4.27
N SER A 22 -6.76 -19.06 3.66
CA SER A 22 -5.72 -18.30 4.34
C SER A 22 -5.00 -17.25 3.49
N ALA A 23 -5.72 -16.51 2.64
CA ALA A 23 -5.13 -15.36 2.00
C ALA A 23 -5.23 -14.13 2.93
N SER A 24 -4.12 -13.63 3.40
CA SER A 24 -4.03 -12.33 4.07
C SER A 24 -3.62 -11.26 3.07
N THR A 25 -4.36 -10.16 3.06
CA THR A 25 -4.08 -9.03 2.16
C THR A 25 -3.50 -7.87 2.97
N TYR A 26 -2.40 -7.33 2.49
CA TYR A 26 -1.75 -6.14 3.04
C TYR A 26 -1.66 -5.08 1.96
N SER A 27 -1.93 -3.83 2.31
CA SER A 27 -1.83 -2.72 1.36
C SER A 27 -1.16 -1.50 1.99
N ALA A 28 -0.42 -0.74 1.20
CA ALA A 28 0.06 0.59 1.51
C ALA A 28 0.05 1.44 0.24
N GLU A 29 -0.33 2.70 0.38
CA GLU A 29 -0.35 3.64 -0.73
C GLU A 29 -0.06 5.06 -0.26
N SER A 30 0.59 5.84 -1.11
CA SER A 30 0.73 7.28 -0.97
C SER A 30 -0.51 7.96 -1.54
N ARG A 31 -1.07 8.92 -0.80
CA ARG A 31 -2.26 9.70 -1.21
C ARG A 31 -1.93 10.80 -2.20
N TYR A 32 -0.74 11.38 -2.07
CA TYR A 32 -0.31 12.56 -2.82
C TYR A 32 0.66 12.22 -3.95
N PHE A 33 1.51 11.21 -3.75
CA PHE A 33 2.59 10.88 -4.68
C PHE A 33 2.32 9.62 -5.50
N GLY A 34 1.27 8.90 -5.21
CA GLY A 34 0.73 7.84 -6.04
C GLY A 34 1.33 6.45 -5.92
N PRO A 35 2.59 6.24 -5.50
CA PRO A 35 3.14 4.89 -5.42
C PRO A 35 2.41 4.05 -4.37
N GLY A 36 2.30 2.74 -4.63
CA GLY A 36 1.64 1.85 -3.71
C GLY A 36 1.81 0.38 -4.06
N TYR A 37 1.33 -0.45 -3.16
CA TYR A 37 1.26 -1.89 -3.37
C TYR A 37 0.07 -2.51 -2.63
N GLU A 38 -0.38 -3.63 -3.16
CA GLU A 38 -1.25 -4.57 -2.49
C GLU A 38 -0.63 -5.96 -2.62
N VAL A 39 -0.55 -6.71 -1.53
CA VAL A 39 -0.04 -8.07 -1.53
C VAL A 39 -1.02 -9.03 -0.89
N SER A 40 -1.28 -10.14 -1.58
CA SER A 40 -2.05 -11.28 -1.06
C SER A 40 -1.12 -12.48 -0.96
N MET A 41 -1.07 -13.11 0.23
CA MET A 41 -0.23 -14.27 0.48
C MET A 41 -1.09 -15.52 0.56
N ASN A 42 -0.67 -16.57 -0.14
CA ASN A 42 -1.28 -17.89 -0.07
C ASN A 42 -0.28 -18.87 0.57
N THR A 43 -0.56 -19.27 1.81
CA THR A 43 0.31 -20.15 2.59
C THR A 43 0.37 -21.58 2.06
N ASP A 44 -0.71 -22.03 1.40
CA ASP A 44 -0.79 -23.40 0.89
C ASP A 44 0.11 -23.60 -0.33
N THR A 45 0.15 -22.60 -1.22
CA THR A 45 0.99 -22.61 -2.41
C THR A 45 2.36 -21.98 -2.16
N ARG A 46 2.58 -21.33 -1.02
CA ARG A 46 3.76 -20.52 -0.71
C ARG A 46 4.06 -19.46 -1.76
N MET A 47 3.02 -18.86 -2.32
CA MET A 47 3.09 -17.80 -3.31
C MET A 47 2.48 -16.53 -2.74
N SER A 48 3.05 -15.40 -3.10
CA SER A 48 2.47 -14.08 -2.92
C SER A 48 2.10 -13.49 -4.26
N TYR A 49 0.95 -12.85 -4.32
CA TYR A 49 0.49 -12.08 -5.46
C TYR A 49 0.57 -10.61 -5.12
N TRP A 50 1.35 -9.86 -5.88
CA TRP A 50 1.57 -8.43 -5.69
C TRP A 50 0.95 -7.63 -6.81
N ILE A 51 0.25 -6.57 -6.46
CA ILE A 51 -0.09 -5.49 -7.38
C ILE A 51 0.70 -4.27 -6.92
N VAL A 52 1.62 -3.79 -7.74
CA VAL A 52 2.46 -2.62 -7.47
C VAL A 52 2.17 -1.55 -8.50
N TRP A 53 2.19 -0.28 -8.09
CA TRP A 53 2.00 0.86 -8.98
C TRP A 53 2.89 2.02 -8.54
N ASN A 54 3.30 2.85 -9.48
CA ASN A 54 4.02 4.10 -9.22
C ASN A 54 3.13 5.34 -9.44
N SER A 55 2.06 5.19 -10.22
CA SER A 55 1.06 6.22 -10.50
C SER A 55 -0.31 5.57 -10.72
N GLN A 56 -1.35 6.39 -10.87
CA GLN A 56 -2.71 5.88 -11.13
C GLN A 56 -2.84 5.12 -12.46
N ASP A 57 -1.94 5.38 -13.40
CA ASP A 57 -2.02 4.84 -14.76
C ASP A 57 -1.11 3.63 -15.00
N GLU A 58 -0.21 3.34 -14.08
CA GLU A 58 0.75 2.23 -14.20
C GLU A 58 0.67 1.27 -13.03
N ALA A 59 0.32 0.04 -13.30
CA ALA A 59 0.32 -1.05 -12.33
C ALA A 59 0.96 -2.30 -12.92
N LYS A 60 1.68 -3.05 -12.08
CA LYS A 60 2.25 -4.36 -12.42
C LYS A 60 1.70 -5.40 -11.45
N ALA A 61 1.35 -6.57 -11.99
CA ALA A 61 0.98 -7.75 -11.21
C ALA A 61 2.15 -8.72 -11.19
N LEU A 62 2.56 -9.15 -10.01
CA LEU A 62 3.72 -10.01 -9.79
C LEU A 62 3.32 -11.23 -8.98
N ASP A 63 3.66 -12.42 -9.46
CA ASP A 63 3.57 -13.69 -8.71
C ASP A 63 4.95 -14.05 -8.18
N ILE A 64 5.13 -14.01 -6.86
CA ILE A 64 6.45 -14.15 -6.24
C ILE A 64 6.42 -15.26 -5.20
N PRO A 65 7.32 -16.27 -5.28
CA PRO A 65 7.52 -17.24 -4.20
C PRO A 65 7.92 -16.56 -2.89
N PHE A 66 7.54 -17.12 -1.74
CA PHE A 66 7.84 -16.52 -0.43
C PHE A 66 9.33 -16.33 -0.16
N ASP A 67 10.16 -17.20 -0.69
CA ASP A 67 11.61 -17.14 -0.60
C ASP A 67 12.23 -16.02 -1.46
N GLU A 68 11.47 -15.50 -2.43
CA GLU A 68 11.89 -14.41 -3.33
C GLU A 68 11.22 -13.06 -2.99
N ILE A 69 10.43 -12.98 -1.93
CA ILE A 69 9.75 -11.73 -1.49
C ILE A 69 10.74 -10.57 -1.34
N GLN A 70 11.98 -10.82 -0.95
CA GLN A 70 13.02 -9.81 -0.79
C GLN A 70 13.27 -8.98 -2.06
N ASN A 71 12.95 -9.51 -3.23
CA ASN A 71 13.14 -8.80 -4.50
C ASN A 71 12.23 -7.55 -4.64
N VAL A 72 11.13 -7.50 -3.90
CA VAL A 72 10.21 -6.34 -3.89
C VAL A 72 10.28 -5.54 -2.58
N ASP A 73 11.06 -5.98 -1.61
CA ASP A 73 11.16 -5.32 -0.30
C ASP A 73 11.64 -3.88 -0.42
N ALA A 74 12.57 -3.60 -1.32
CA ALA A 74 13.08 -2.24 -1.54
C ALA A 74 11.97 -1.28 -2.03
N PHE A 75 11.14 -1.73 -2.97
CA PHE A 75 9.98 -0.96 -3.44
C PHE A 75 8.96 -0.75 -2.31
N LYS A 76 8.62 -1.82 -1.60
CA LYS A 76 7.74 -1.77 -0.43
C LYS A 76 8.25 -0.76 0.61
N ASP A 77 9.53 -0.83 0.96
CA ASP A 77 10.13 0.08 1.94
C ASP A 77 10.09 1.54 1.48
N ALA A 78 10.31 1.80 0.19
CA ALA A 78 10.19 3.14 -0.38
C ALA A 78 8.74 3.67 -0.27
N VAL A 79 7.74 2.86 -0.60
CA VAL A 79 6.32 3.22 -0.46
C VAL A 79 5.93 3.46 1.00
N ASP A 80 6.34 2.58 1.91
CA ASP A 80 6.04 2.70 3.34
C ASP A 80 6.68 3.98 3.92
N ASN A 81 7.89 4.30 3.52
CA ASN A 81 8.57 5.54 3.93
C ASN A 81 7.91 6.79 3.33
N CYS A 82 7.50 6.75 2.07
CA CYS A 82 6.75 7.82 1.43
C CYS A 82 5.44 8.08 2.18
N TYR A 83 4.66 7.05 2.43
CA TYR A 83 3.40 7.15 3.18
C TYR A 83 3.60 7.71 4.60
N ARG A 84 4.64 7.25 5.31
CA ARG A 84 4.99 7.76 6.64
C ARG A 84 5.31 9.25 6.59
N ALA A 85 6.16 9.68 5.65
CA ALA A 85 6.53 11.08 5.49
C ALA A 85 5.32 11.96 5.13
N GLU A 86 4.40 11.49 4.29
CA GLU A 86 3.13 12.17 4.04
C GLU A 86 2.31 12.34 5.30
N ASN A 87 2.17 11.30 6.11
CA ASN A 87 1.44 11.37 7.37
C ASN A 87 2.07 12.38 8.32
N ASP A 88 3.40 12.43 8.40
CA ASP A 88 4.13 13.41 9.21
C ASP A 88 3.83 14.85 8.74
N SER A 89 3.75 15.07 7.44
CA SER A 89 3.37 16.38 6.88
C SER A 89 1.94 16.78 7.27
N ILE A 90 1.01 15.84 7.27
CA ILE A 90 -0.38 16.06 7.67
C ILE A 90 -0.47 16.42 9.16
N ILE A 91 0.28 15.71 10.00
CA ILE A 91 0.35 15.96 11.44
C ILE A 91 0.94 17.37 11.69
N ALA A 92 2.03 17.71 11.02
CA ALA A 92 2.64 19.04 11.14
C ALA A 92 1.67 20.15 10.72
N LYS A 93 0.96 19.97 9.60
CA LYS A 93 -0.07 20.89 9.11
C LYS A 93 -1.20 21.06 10.14
N SER A 94 -1.66 19.98 10.73
CA SER A 94 -2.68 20.02 11.80
C SER A 94 -2.21 20.85 13.01
N ARG A 95 -0.94 20.70 13.39
CA ARG A 95 -0.33 21.41 14.51
C ARG A 95 -0.14 22.91 14.23
N ILE A 96 0.07 23.32 13.00
CA ILE A 96 0.07 24.75 12.60
C ILE A 96 -1.26 25.39 13.00
N TRP A 97 -2.38 24.77 12.64
CA TRP A 97 -3.71 25.28 12.98
C TRP A 97 -4.00 25.28 14.47
N SER A 98 -3.54 24.25 15.19
CA SER A 98 -3.71 24.17 16.65
C SER A 98 -2.93 25.22 17.43
N ASN A 99 -1.87 25.78 16.84
CA ASN A 99 -0.97 26.74 17.46
C ASN A 99 -1.01 28.12 16.81
N ILE A 100 -2.14 28.49 16.23
CA ILE A 100 -2.28 29.72 15.41
C ILE A 100 -1.92 31.01 16.17
N LEU A 101 -1.99 31.01 17.49
CA LEU A 101 -1.63 32.16 18.34
C LEU A 101 -0.14 32.15 18.75
N ASN A 102 0.61 31.10 18.45
CA ASN A 102 2.04 30.98 18.77
C ASN A 102 2.86 30.97 17.48
N ILE A 103 3.37 32.17 17.12
CA ILE A 103 4.09 32.37 15.86
C ILE A 103 5.37 31.52 15.74
N PHE A 104 6.09 31.29 16.84
CA PHE A 104 7.30 30.46 16.83
C PHE A 104 6.97 28.97 16.60
N ALA A 105 5.87 28.50 17.21
CA ALA A 105 5.38 27.14 16.97
C ALA A 105 4.93 26.97 15.52
N ILE A 106 4.25 27.95 14.94
CA ILE A 106 3.83 27.94 13.54
C ILE A 106 5.04 27.77 12.62
N PHE A 107 6.07 28.57 12.76
CA PHE A 107 7.29 28.47 11.93
C PHE A 107 7.97 27.11 12.06
N ARG A 108 8.05 26.58 13.26
CA ARG A 108 8.60 25.25 13.51
C ARG A 108 7.81 24.15 12.80
N TYR A 109 6.49 24.18 12.88
CA TYR A 109 5.64 23.18 12.23
C TYR A 109 5.59 23.34 10.71
N MET A 110 5.71 24.54 10.19
CA MET A 110 5.87 24.78 8.75
C MET A 110 7.16 24.14 8.22
N ASP A 111 8.27 24.31 8.93
CA ASP A 111 9.55 23.69 8.59
C ASP A 111 9.48 22.17 8.65
N LEU A 112 8.88 21.60 9.68
CA LEU A 112 8.64 20.16 9.80
C LEU A 112 7.75 19.61 8.68
N ARG A 113 6.70 20.34 8.30
CA ARG A 113 5.84 19.97 7.18
C ARG A 113 6.62 19.94 5.87
N ASP A 114 7.39 20.98 5.59
CA ASP A 114 8.13 21.13 4.34
C ASP A 114 9.22 20.05 4.24
N THR A 115 9.93 19.77 5.33
CA THR A 115 10.90 18.66 5.40
C THR A 115 10.23 17.31 5.15
N ALA A 116 9.06 17.06 5.74
CA ALA A 116 8.31 15.83 5.55
C ALA A 116 7.82 15.67 4.10
N LEU A 117 7.40 16.76 3.43
CA LEU A 117 7.01 16.73 2.02
C LEU A 117 8.21 16.45 1.10
N ASP A 118 9.38 17.02 1.40
CA ASP A 118 10.62 16.74 0.66
C ASP A 118 11.04 15.28 0.82
N GLU A 119 10.93 14.72 2.03
CA GLU A 119 11.17 13.30 2.28
C GLU A 119 10.18 12.42 1.49
N ALA A 120 8.90 12.75 1.50
CA ALA A 120 7.89 12.00 0.77
C ALA A 120 8.17 12.01 -0.74
N SER A 121 8.54 13.16 -1.31
CA SER A 121 8.92 13.27 -2.71
C SER A 121 10.16 12.43 -3.04
N TYR A 122 11.16 12.44 -2.17
CA TYR A 122 12.36 11.62 -2.34
C TYR A 122 12.02 10.11 -2.39
N TYR A 123 11.21 9.63 -1.46
CA TYR A 123 10.81 8.22 -1.45
C TYR A 123 9.88 7.85 -2.60
N ALA A 124 9.05 8.78 -3.08
CA ALA A 124 8.25 8.57 -4.27
C ALA A 124 9.13 8.38 -5.52
N GLU A 125 10.17 9.21 -5.68
CA GLU A 125 11.16 9.05 -6.76
C GLU A 125 11.93 7.74 -6.65
N GLN A 126 12.30 7.32 -5.43
CA GLN A 126 12.94 6.03 -5.20
C GLN A 126 12.00 4.87 -5.58
N ALA A 127 10.73 4.95 -5.22
CA ALA A 127 9.74 3.95 -5.59
C ALA A 127 9.58 3.86 -7.11
N ASP A 128 9.57 4.98 -7.82
CA ASP A 128 9.46 5.04 -9.28
C ASP A 128 10.66 4.34 -9.95
N VAL A 129 11.87 4.62 -9.51
CA VAL A 129 13.09 3.96 -10.03
C VAL A 129 13.06 2.45 -9.76
N LEU A 130 12.65 2.04 -8.56
CA LEU A 130 12.57 0.62 -8.19
C LEU A 130 11.47 -0.11 -8.96
N PHE A 131 10.36 0.55 -9.24
CA PHE A 131 9.26 0.01 -10.04
C PHE A 131 9.70 -0.42 -11.44
N GLU A 132 10.59 0.32 -12.07
CA GLU A 132 11.12 -0.03 -13.40
C GLU A 132 11.88 -1.36 -13.41
N HIS A 133 12.43 -1.77 -12.27
CA HIS A 133 13.21 -3.01 -12.13
C HIS A 133 12.38 -4.22 -11.69
N LEU A 134 11.11 -4.02 -11.41
CA LEU A 134 10.17 -5.11 -11.10
C LEU A 134 9.56 -5.67 -12.41
#